data_23d94f54db13e4506d91d16065512bdf
#
_entry.id   23d94f54db13e4506d91d16065512bdf
#
_cell.length_a   1.000
_cell.length_b   1.000
_cell.length_c   1.000
_cell.angle_alpha   90.00
_cell.angle_beta   90.00
_cell.angle_gamma   90.00
#
_symmetry.space_group_name_H-M   'P 1'
#
loop_
_entity.id
_entity.type
_entity.pdbx_description
1 polymer ?
#
loop_
_entity_poly.entity_id
_entity_poly.type
_entity_poly.pdbx_seq_one_letter_code
_entity_poly.pdbx_strand_id
1 'polypeptide(L)'
;MKNFLIIVVLFVAYSCKENKSKTKEAIASEEVAKPEVKLYTFNGGTVMVNDLELFSQDTTYHGQTKEFADPFYVISHPKGNLMWDAGLPESLVGAEAPFTTPNGNFTISRKEGVLNQLSTIGMSPSDINYIVLSHTHFDHTGHANVFKSSVWLVQKNEHDFITSPEIMEGNADLHNAISQLNNIQELNGDFDVFGDGTVVIKTMPGHTPGHQVLYLDLAENGPTLLTGDLYHFYENRENRGVPSFNTDVNQTLASMDVFEAFVKEN
;
A
#
# COMPACT_ATOMS: atom_id res chain seq x y z
N MET A 1 -98.05 -47.05 19.05
CA MET A 1 -97.83 -46.25 17.84
C MET A 1 -96.75 -45.27 18.23
N LYS A 2 -95.52 -45.43 17.63
CA LYS A 2 -94.33 -44.73 18.06
C LYS A 2 -94.12 -43.55 17.14
N ASN A 3 -94.14 -42.34 17.72
CA ASN A 3 -93.79 -41.14 16.97
C ASN A 3 -92.21 -40.99 16.86
N PHE A 4 -91.76 -40.88 15.67
CA PHE A 4 -90.32 -40.66 15.35
C PHE A 4 -90.10 -39.17 15.12
N LEU A 5 -89.36 -38.55 15.99
CA LEU A 5 -89.01 -37.13 15.87
C LEU A 5 -87.69 -37.01 15.09
N ILE A 6 -87.76 -36.39 13.96
CA ILE A 6 -86.56 -36.11 13.10
C ILE A 6 -85.97 -34.76 13.53
N ILE A 7 -84.81 -34.76 14.08
CA ILE A 7 -84.05 -33.52 14.39
C ILE A 7 -83.15 -33.25 13.18
N VAL A 8 -83.40 -32.14 12.49
CA VAL A 8 -82.53 -31.62 11.42
C VAL A 8 -81.45 -30.72 12.08
N VAL A 9 -80.18 -31.16 12.02
CA VAL A 9 -79.07 -30.35 12.49
C VAL A 9 -78.54 -29.57 11.30
N LEU A 10 -78.69 -28.24 11.29
CA LEU A 10 -78.06 -27.34 10.36
C LEU A 10 -76.60 -27.11 10.74
N PHE A 11 -75.71 -27.61 9.96
CA PHE A 11 -74.30 -27.23 10.02
C PHE A 11 -74.09 -25.90 9.35
N VAL A 12 -73.83 -24.83 10.10
CA VAL A 12 -73.38 -23.58 9.59
C VAL A 12 -71.82 -23.67 9.49
N ALA A 13 -71.31 -23.79 8.27
CA ALA A 13 -69.87 -23.74 8.03
C ALA A 13 -69.39 -22.28 8.10
N TYR A 14 -68.73 -21.92 9.16
CA TYR A 14 -67.98 -20.66 9.27
C TYR A 14 -66.66 -20.82 8.55
N SER A 15 -66.56 -20.22 7.35
CA SER A 15 -65.34 -20.12 6.59
C SER A 15 -64.47 -18.99 7.18
N CYS A 16 -63.53 -19.32 8.04
CA CYS A 16 -62.47 -18.42 8.44
C CYS A 16 -61.49 -18.22 7.24
N LYS A 17 -61.55 -17.06 6.60
CA LYS A 17 -60.50 -16.59 5.72
C LYS A 17 -59.29 -16.20 6.59
N GLU A 18 -58.29 -17.07 6.66
CA GLU A 18 -56.96 -16.70 7.17
C GLU A 18 -56.33 -15.67 6.21
N ASN A 19 -56.31 -14.42 6.64
CA ASN A 19 -55.54 -13.38 6.02
C ASN A 19 -54.08 -13.59 6.44
N LYS A 20 -53.29 -14.37 5.68
CA LYS A 20 -51.83 -14.43 5.82
C LYS A 20 -51.24 -13.10 5.33
N SER A 21 -51.22 -12.12 6.22
CA SER A 21 -50.32 -10.98 6.11
C SER A 21 -48.89 -11.52 6.15
N LYS A 22 -48.26 -11.65 4.98
CA LYS A 22 -46.80 -11.83 4.88
C LYS A 22 -46.17 -10.51 5.26
N THR A 23 -45.91 -10.32 6.56
CA THR A 23 -44.94 -9.33 7.01
C THR A 23 -43.57 -9.77 6.43
N LYS A 24 -43.16 -9.18 5.31
CA LYS A 24 -41.74 -9.17 4.93
C LYS A 24 -41.04 -8.35 6.00
N GLU A 25 -40.43 -9.00 6.97
CA GLU A 25 -39.34 -8.41 7.72
C GLU A 25 -38.28 -8.05 6.68
N ALA A 26 -38.19 -6.77 6.33
CA ALA A 26 -37.04 -6.21 5.69
C ALA A 26 -35.92 -6.35 6.73
N ILE A 27 -35.03 -7.34 6.52
CA ILE A 27 -33.72 -7.35 7.15
C ILE A 27 -33.05 -6.11 6.57
N ALA A 28 -33.13 -5.00 7.30
CA ALA A 28 -32.23 -3.87 7.07
C ALA A 28 -30.82 -4.44 7.28
N SER A 29 -30.06 -4.60 6.22
CA SER A 29 -28.63 -4.78 6.35
C SER A 29 -28.15 -3.55 7.11
N GLU A 30 -27.69 -3.73 8.35
CA GLU A 30 -26.90 -2.69 9.01
C GLU A 30 -25.76 -2.40 8.05
N GLU A 31 -25.76 -1.21 7.47
CA GLU A 31 -24.65 -0.68 6.71
C GLU A 31 -23.51 -0.55 7.71
N VAL A 32 -22.57 -1.52 7.68
CA VAL A 32 -21.41 -1.50 8.55
C VAL A 32 -20.65 -0.22 8.18
N ALA A 33 -20.61 0.71 9.13
CA ALA A 33 -19.93 1.98 8.92
C ALA A 33 -18.49 1.70 8.47
N LYS A 34 -18.09 2.31 7.37
CA LYS A 34 -16.75 2.22 6.83
C LYS A 34 -15.74 2.66 7.90
N PRO A 35 -14.64 1.91 8.12
CA PRO A 35 -13.64 2.32 9.10
C PRO A 35 -13.00 3.65 8.72
N GLU A 36 -12.69 4.48 9.72
CA GLU A 36 -11.99 5.74 9.51
C GLU A 36 -10.50 5.48 9.26
N VAL A 37 -10.10 5.50 7.99
CA VAL A 37 -8.70 5.39 7.57
C VAL A 37 -8.11 6.78 7.37
N LYS A 38 -6.95 7.04 8.00
CA LYS A 38 -6.20 8.31 7.90
C LYS A 38 -4.83 8.06 7.29
N LEU A 39 -4.42 8.98 6.42
CA LEU A 39 -3.10 9.00 5.81
C LEU A 39 -2.31 10.19 6.34
N TYR A 40 -1.16 9.93 6.94
CA TYR A 40 -0.16 10.92 7.31
C TYR A 40 1.01 10.84 6.34
N THR A 41 1.37 11.98 5.76
CA THR A 41 2.51 12.09 4.82
C THR A 41 3.67 12.79 5.49
N PHE A 42 4.85 12.20 5.38
CA PHE A 42 6.09 12.69 5.97
C PHE A 42 7.18 12.87 4.92
N ASN A 43 8.18 13.68 5.24
CA ASN A 43 9.32 13.92 4.37
C ASN A 43 10.45 12.92 4.69
N GLY A 44 10.66 11.95 3.82
CA GLY A 44 11.74 10.97 3.89
C GLY A 44 13.07 11.46 3.33
N GLY A 45 13.03 12.58 2.59
CA GLY A 45 14.22 13.20 2.02
C GLY A 45 13.97 13.93 0.71
N THR A 46 15.05 14.35 0.08
CA THR A 46 15.07 14.97 -1.25
C THR A 46 16.13 14.30 -2.10
N VAL A 47 15.75 13.95 -3.32
CA VAL A 47 16.62 13.31 -4.31
C VAL A 47 16.74 14.25 -5.52
N MET A 48 17.86 14.93 -5.68
CA MET A 48 18.19 15.62 -6.92
C MET A 48 18.75 14.60 -7.91
N VAL A 49 18.00 14.35 -8.96
CA VAL A 49 18.42 13.51 -10.10
C VAL A 49 19.27 14.37 -11.02
N ASN A 50 20.57 14.09 -11.08
CA ASN A 50 21.55 14.84 -11.87
C ASN A 50 21.55 14.43 -13.35
N ASP A 51 20.98 13.26 -13.66
CA ASP A 51 20.80 12.75 -15.02
C ASP A 51 19.41 12.12 -15.15
N LEU A 52 18.44 12.91 -15.62
CA LEU A 52 17.04 12.47 -15.73
C LEU A 52 16.83 11.45 -16.87
N GLU A 53 17.78 11.30 -17.81
CA GLU A 53 17.72 10.29 -18.87
C GLU A 53 17.65 8.86 -18.31
N LEU A 54 18.17 8.64 -17.09
CA LEU A 54 18.04 7.36 -16.38
C LEU A 54 16.59 6.89 -16.17
N PHE A 55 15.62 7.81 -16.24
CA PHE A 55 14.19 7.53 -16.03
C PHE A 55 13.41 7.29 -17.32
N SER A 56 14.12 6.99 -18.44
CA SER A 56 13.53 6.57 -19.70
C SER A 56 14.37 5.46 -20.35
N GLN A 57 13.81 4.81 -21.38
CA GLN A 57 14.52 3.85 -22.23
C GLN A 57 15.07 4.51 -23.50
N ASP A 58 14.90 5.82 -23.63
CA ASP A 58 15.32 6.63 -24.77
C ASP A 58 15.90 7.96 -24.29
N THR A 59 16.08 8.91 -25.18
CA THR A 59 16.68 10.22 -24.91
C THR A 59 15.65 11.30 -24.54
N THR A 60 14.43 10.93 -24.13
CA THR A 60 13.35 11.88 -23.84
C THR A 60 13.76 12.94 -22.81
N TYR A 61 14.54 12.56 -21.81
CA TYR A 61 14.99 13.46 -20.74
C TYR A 61 16.47 13.83 -20.82
N HIS A 62 17.11 13.68 -21.99
CA HIS A 62 18.53 13.96 -22.18
C HIS A 62 18.93 15.38 -21.73
N GLY A 63 19.96 15.48 -20.91
CA GLY A 63 20.50 16.73 -20.39
C GLY A 63 19.61 17.44 -19.38
N GLN A 64 18.56 16.80 -18.89
CA GLN A 64 17.67 17.34 -17.86
C GLN A 64 18.06 16.82 -16.48
N THR A 65 17.71 17.63 -15.47
CA THR A 65 17.78 17.29 -14.04
C THR A 65 16.40 17.50 -13.40
N LYS A 66 16.12 16.81 -12.31
CA LYS A 66 14.85 17.01 -11.58
C LYS A 66 15.02 16.69 -10.09
N GLU A 67 14.42 17.51 -9.23
CA GLU A 67 14.35 17.23 -7.81
C GLU A 67 13.09 16.44 -7.50
N PHE A 68 13.26 15.31 -6.80
CA PHE A 68 12.17 14.49 -6.28
C PHE A 68 12.03 14.67 -4.78
N ALA A 69 10.79 14.72 -4.32
CA ALA A 69 10.47 14.43 -2.94
C ALA A 69 10.51 12.91 -2.72
N ASP A 70 10.99 12.50 -1.58
CA ASP A 70 10.99 11.11 -1.13
C ASP A 70 10.09 11.00 0.12
N PRO A 71 8.77 10.82 -0.06
CA PRO A 71 7.86 10.73 1.07
C PRO A 71 7.81 9.32 1.65
N PHE A 72 7.56 9.24 2.98
CA PHE A 72 7.05 8.04 3.61
C PHE A 72 5.72 8.33 4.31
N TYR A 73 4.97 7.28 4.66
CA TYR A 73 3.60 7.47 5.11
C TYR A 73 3.27 6.62 6.32
N VAL A 74 2.33 7.10 7.14
CA VAL A 74 1.65 6.29 8.14
C VAL A 74 0.16 6.24 7.83
N ILE A 75 -0.36 5.05 7.75
CA ILE A 75 -1.78 4.75 7.59
C ILE A 75 -2.31 4.34 8.96
N SER A 76 -3.22 5.14 9.52
CA SER A 76 -3.91 4.81 10.76
C SER A 76 -5.27 4.21 10.46
N HIS A 77 -5.48 3.00 10.95
CA HIS A 77 -6.71 2.24 10.81
C HIS A 77 -7.18 1.77 12.20
N PRO A 78 -8.50 1.63 12.48
CA PRO A 78 -8.99 1.17 13.78
C PRO A 78 -8.43 -0.17 14.27
N LYS A 79 -7.96 -1.02 13.36
CA LYS A 79 -7.34 -2.32 13.67
C LYS A 79 -5.82 -2.29 13.81
N GLY A 80 -5.16 -1.13 13.62
CA GLY A 80 -3.72 -0.96 13.75
C GLY A 80 -3.14 0.07 12.78
N ASN A 81 -1.83 0.36 12.94
CA ASN A 81 -1.12 1.31 12.10
C ASN A 81 -0.15 0.60 11.16
N LEU A 82 -0.07 1.09 9.93
CA LEU A 82 0.85 0.61 8.90
C LEU A 82 1.78 1.75 8.52
N MET A 83 3.09 1.47 8.43
CA MET A 83 4.05 2.35 7.83
C MET A 83 4.35 1.91 6.40
N TRP A 84 4.31 2.85 5.46
CA TRP A 84 4.63 2.65 4.06
C TRP A 84 5.89 3.42 3.71
N ASP A 85 6.97 2.71 3.35
CA ASP A 85 8.33 3.17 3.12
C ASP A 85 8.98 3.82 4.36
N ALA A 86 10.28 4.11 4.30
CA ALA A 86 11.06 4.67 5.41
C ALA A 86 12.00 5.81 4.97
N GLY A 87 11.91 6.23 3.72
CA GLY A 87 12.68 7.32 3.14
C GLY A 87 14.17 7.02 2.99
N LEU A 88 14.96 8.06 2.71
CA LEU A 88 16.41 8.04 2.60
C LEU A 88 17.10 7.61 3.91
N PRO A 89 18.35 7.15 3.86
CA PRO A 89 19.11 6.75 5.06
C PRO A 89 19.13 7.81 6.16
N GLU A 90 18.86 7.37 7.39
CA GLU A 90 18.86 8.23 8.59
C GLU A 90 20.22 8.89 8.85
N SER A 91 21.31 8.28 8.37
CA SER A 91 22.67 8.84 8.47
C SER A 91 22.85 10.19 7.76
N LEU A 92 21.91 10.56 6.90
CA LEU A 92 21.89 11.87 6.23
C LEU A 92 21.33 12.99 7.13
N VAL A 93 20.64 12.64 8.21
CA VAL A 93 20.07 13.64 9.13
C VAL A 93 21.20 14.37 9.86
N GLY A 94 21.20 15.70 9.76
CA GLY A 94 22.23 16.54 10.37
C GLY A 94 23.56 16.60 9.59
N ALA A 95 23.61 16.03 8.39
CA ALA A 95 24.78 16.18 7.52
C ALA A 95 24.97 17.65 7.11
N GLU A 96 26.20 18.13 7.11
CA GLU A 96 26.54 19.53 6.77
C GLU A 96 26.23 19.88 5.30
N ALA A 97 26.28 18.89 4.42
CA ALA A 97 26.01 19.04 2.99
C ALA A 97 25.27 17.82 2.43
N PRO A 98 24.51 17.98 1.33
CA PRO A 98 23.94 16.85 0.60
C PRO A 98 25.03 15.87 0.15
N PHE A 99 24.67 14.59 0.11
CA PHE A 99 25.56 13.51 -0.35
C PHE A 99 25.31 13.23 -1.83
N THR A 100 26.38 13.28 -2.64
CA THR A 100 26.31 12.85 -4.04
C THR A 100 26.79 11.41 -4.15
N THR A 101 25.99 10.56 -4.81
CA THR A 101 26.33 9.15 -5.03
C THR A 101 27.63 9.02 -5.85
N PRO A 102 28.42 7.93 -5.66
CA PRO A 102 29.74 7.80 -6.31
C PRO A 102 29.70 7.88 -7.86
N ASN A 103 28.58 7.45 -8.47
CA ASN A 103 28.36 7.55 -9.92
C ASN A 103 27.91 8.95 -10.38
N GLY A 104 27.65 9.88 -9.44
CA GLY A 104 27.19 11.24 -9.73
C GLY A 104 25.70 11.36 -10.09
N ASN A 105 24.97 10.28 -10.16
CA ASN A 105 23.60 10.27 -10.67
C ASN A 105 22.60 10.97 -9.74
N PHE A 106 22.82 10.89 -8.42
CA PHE A 106 21.92 11.43 -7.42
C PHE A 106 22.66 12.28 -6.40
N THR A 107 22.06 13.41 -6.01
CA THR A 107 22.47 14.18 -4.85
C THR A 107 21.31 14.17 -3.84
N ILE A 108 21.54 13.59 -2.67
CA ILE A 108 20.49 13.26 -1.70
C ILE A 108 20.70 14.01 -0.39
N SER A 109 19.60 14.34 0.28
CA SER A 109 19.63 14.96 1.60
C SER A 109 18.39 14.61 2.39
N ARG A 110 18.50 14.56 3.71
CA ARG A 110 17.41 14.36 4.65
C ARG A 110 17.53 15.32 5.81
N LYS A 111 16.47 16.10 6.06
CA LYS A 111 16.47 17.13 7.12
C LYS A 111 16.05 16.57 8.48
N GLU A 112 15.08 15.67 8.48
CA GLU A 112 14.43 15.21 9.70
C GLU A 112 14.26 13.69 9.71
N GLY A 113 14.56 13.10 10.86
CA GLY A 113 14.48 11.65 11.05
C GLY A 113 13.05 11.14 11.22
N VAL A 114 12.85 9.85 10.94
CA VAL A 114 11.55 9.17 11.08
C VAL A 114 10.99 9.33 12.49
N LEU A 115 11.81 9.12 13.53
CA LEU A 115 11.34 9.13 14.92
C LEU A 115 10.79 10.50 15.33
N ASN A 116 11.45 11.59 14.92
CA ASN A 116 10.99 12.94 15.21
C ASN A 116 9.66 13.21 14.54
N GLN A 117 9.53 12.83 13.27
CA GLN A 117 8.31 13.04 12.50
C GLN A 117 7.14 12.22 13.06
N LEU A 118 7.34 10.95 13.44
CA LEU A 118 6.31 10.13 14.13
C LEU A 118 5.84 10.79 15.42
N SER A 119 6.76 11.39 16.20
CA SER A 119 6.41 12.05 17.44
C SER A 119 5.46 13.23 17.26
N THR A 120 5.44 13.88 16.09
CA THR A 120 4.52 15.01 15.78
C THR A 120 3.06 14.59 15.73
N ILE A 121 2.80 13.30 15.46
CA ILE A 121 1.45 12.70 15.50
C ILE A 121 1.22 11.86 16.75
N GLY A 122 2.11 11.96 17.74
CA GLY A 122 2.01 11.24 19.02
C GLY A 122 2.31 9.74 18.90
N MET A 123 3.01 9.31 17.85
CA MET A 123 3.39 7.90 17.63
C MET A 123 4.89 7.68 17.83
N SER A 124 5.21 6.41 18.09
CA SER A 124 6.55 5.85 18.18
C SER A 124 6.63 4.57 17.33
N PRO A 125 7.79 3.98 17.09
CA PRO A 125 7.89 2.71 16.37
C PRO A 125 7.08 1.56 16.96
N SER A 126 6.82 1.57 18.27
CA SER A 126 6.01 0.54 18.95
C SER A 126 4.50 0.63 18.62
N ASP A 127 4.05 1.75 18.08
CA ASP A 127 2.65 1.95 17.67
C ASP A 127 2.40 1.48 16.24
N ILE A 128 3.45 1.10 15.51
CA ILE A 128 3.39 0.61 14.13
C ILE A 128 3.29 -0.93 14.15
N ASN A 129 2.13 -1.44 13.72
CA ASN A 129 1.85 -2.88 13.68
C ASN A 129 2.46 -3.56 12.44
N TYR A 130 2.43 -2.85 11.31
CA TYR A 130 2.92 -3.34 10.03
C TYR A 130 3.89 -2.36 9.42
N ILE A 131 4.99 -2.85 8.86
CA ILE A 131 5.84 -2.10 7.93
C ILE A 131 5.72 -2.73 6.55
N VAL A 132 5.53 -1.89 5.55
CA VAL A 132 5.49 -2.25 4.14
C VAL A 132 6.47 -1.35 3.42
N LEU A 133 7.37 -1.94 2.67
CA LEU A 133 8.23 -1.22 1.74
C LEU A 133 7.65 -1.43 0.35
N SER A 134 7.48 -0.35 -0.41
CA SER A 134 7.04 -0.48 -1.81
C SER A 134 7.99 -1.40 -2.59
N HIS A 135 9.28 -1.28 -2.27
CA HIS A 135 10.37 -2.16 -2.69
C HIS A 135 11.62 -1.89 -1.82
N THR A 136 12.75 -2.54 -2.13
CA THR A 136 13.92 -2.53 -1.24
C THR A 136 15.09 -1.67 -1.74
N HIS A 137 14.85 -0.59 -2.50
CA HIS A 137 15.89 0.40 -2.79
C HIS A 137 16.21 1.28 -1.58
N PHE A 138 17.36 1.97 -1.64
CA PHE A 138 17.96 2.68 -0.51
C PHE A 138 17.13 3.87 0.00
N ASP A 139 16.35 4.47 -0.86
CA ASP A 139 15.47 5.61 -0.59
C ASP A 139 14.09 5.20 -0.01
N HIS A 140 13.78 3.92 0.00
CA HIS A 140 12.56 3.38 0.63
C HIS A 140 12.84 2.65 1.94
N THR A 141 14.09 2.26 2.20
CA THR A 141 14.50 1.42 3.34
C THR A 141 15.20 2.18 4.47
N GLY A 142 15.48 3.46 4.30
CA GLY A 142 16.51 4.21 5.03
C GLY A 142 16.46 4.16 6.56
N HIS A 143 15.30 3.96 7.19
CA HIS A 143 15.21 3.76 8.63
C HIS A 143 14.29 2.59 9.03
N ALA A 144 14.11 1.61 8.13
CA ALA A 144 13.19 0.48 8.33
C ALA A 144 13.53 -0.36 9.58
N ASN A 145 14.79 -0.52 9.91
CA ASN A 145 15.26 -1.35 11.02
C ASN A 145 14.72 -0.94 12.41
N VAL A 146 14.27 0.30 12.61
CA VAL A 146 13.69 0.71 13.91
C VAL A 146 12.32 0.09 14.15
N PHE A 147 11.65 -0.40 13.10
CA PHE A 147 10.35 -1.08 13.15
C PHE A 147 10.46 -2.60 13.31
N LYS A 148 11.54 -3.08 13.91
CA LYS A 148 11.81 -4.52 14.12
C LYS A 148 10.74 -5.29 14.89
N SER A 149 9.84 -4.60 15.58
CA SER A 149 8.70 -5.21 16.30
C SER A 149 7.46 -5.33 15.44
N SER A 150 7.41 -4.63 14.29
CA SER A 150 6.31 -4.67 13.36
C SER A 150 6.37 -5.94 12.50
N VAL A 151 5.23 -6.34 11.94
CA VAL A 151 5.21 -7.38 10.88
C VAL A 151 5.62 -6.72 9.58
N TRP A 152 6.67 -7.23 8.95
CA TRP A 152 7.05 -6.81 7.60
C TRP A 152 6.24 -7.58 6.56
N LEU A 153 5.34 -6.88 5.86
CA LEU A 153 4.56 -7.42 4.74
C LEU A 153 5.35 -7.19 3.45
N VAL A 154 5.83 -8.26 2.84
CA VAL A 154 6.72 -8.18 1.67
C VAL A 154 6.33 -9.23 0.64
N GLN A 155 6.35 -8.89 -0.65
CA GLN A 155 6.20 -9.89 -1.70
C GLN A 155 7.35 -10.88 -1.65
N LYS A 156 7.04 -12.17 -1.80
CA LYS A 156 8.07 -13.22 -1.74
C LYS A 156 9.22 -12.96 -2.71
N ASN A 157 8.92 -12.50 -3.92
CA ASN A 157 9.95 -12.21 -4.92
C ASN A 157 10.89 -11.06 -4.50
N GLU A 158 10.40 -10.08 -3.74
CA GLU A 158 11.22 -9.00 -3.18
C GLU A 158 12.09 -9.50 -2.04
N HIS A 159 11.52 -10.35 -1.16
CA HIS A 159 12.27 -10.96 -0.08
C HIS A 159 13.38 -11.87 -0.62
N ASP A 160 13.09 -12.73 -1.60
CA ASP A 160 14.09 -13.57 -2.26
C ASP A 160 15.19 -12.74 -2.94
N PHE A 161 14.82 -11.61 -3.56
CA PHE A 161 15.76 -10.69 -4.20
C PHE A 161 16.74 -10.08 -3.20
N ILE A 162 16.23 -9.41 -2.16
CA ILE A 162 17.07 -8.67 -1.20
C ILE A 162 17.93 -9.61 -0.33
N THR A 163 17.50 -10.87 -0.15
CA THR A 163 18.25 -11.89 0.60
C THR A 163 19.09 -12.80 -0.30
N SER A 164 19.16 -12.52 -1.60
CA SER A 164 19.98 -13.30 -2.52
C SER A 164 21.48 -13.12 -2.22
N PRO A 165 22.32 -14.15 -2.46
CA PRO A 165 23.77 -14.04 -2.30
C PRO A 165 24.37 -12.87 -3.11
N GLU A 166 23.82 -12.60 -4.28
CA GLU A 166 24.27 -11.50 -5.16
C GLU A 166 24.12 -10.13 -4.46
N ILE A 167 22.96 -9.88 -3.83
CA ILE A 167 22.72 -8.62 -3.09
C ILE A 167 23.51 -8.59 -1.80
N MET A 168 23.52 -9.67 -1.04
CA MET A 168 24.23 -9.72 0.25
C MET A 168 25.74 -9.52 0.11
N GLU A 169 26.34 -9.97 -0.98
CA GLU A 169 27.79 -9.83 -1.26
C GLU A 169 28.11 -8.55 -2.07
N GLY A 170 27.25 -8.20 -3.04
CA GLY A 170 27.49 -7.09 -3.98
C GLY A 170 26.94 -5.74 -3.49
N ASN A 171 25.89 -5.73 -2.67
CA ASN A 171 25.26 -4.53 -2.15
C ASN A 171 24.77 -4.73 -0.71
N ALA A 172 25.70 -5.01 0.18
CA ALA A 172 25.41 -5.32 1.58
C ALA A 172 24.61 -4.20 2.30
N ASP A 173 24.73 -2.95 1.87
CA ASP A 173 24.04 -1.82 2.51
C ASP A 173 22.51 -1.92 2.32
N LEU A 174 22.03 -2.40 1.16
CA LEU A 174 20.60 -2.67 0.96
C LEU A 174 20.09 -3.73 1.91
N HIS A 175 20.78 -4.86 2.01
CA HIS A 175 20.42 -5.93 2.95
C HIS A 175 20.50 -5.44 4.41
N ASN A 176 21.53 -4.69 4.77
CA ASN A 176 21.73 -4.19 6.13
C ASN A 176 20.59 -3.26 6.57
N ALA A 177 20.00 -2.48 5.62
CA ALA A 177 18.92 -1.55 5.91
C ALA A 177 17.63 -2.22 6.42
N ILE A 178 17.45 -3.53 6.12
CA ILE A 178 16.27 -4.32 6.52
C ILE A 178 16.60 -5.47 7.47
N SER A 179 17.86 -5.66 7.85
CA SER A 179 18.38 -6.84 8.55
C SER A 179 17.75 -7.09 9.93
N GLN A 180 17.09 -6.10 10.53
CA GLN A 180 16.38 -6.23 11.80
C GLN A 180 14.88 -6.59 11.64
N LEU A 181 14.35 -6.60 10.42
CA LEU A 181 12.95 -6.95 10.13
C LEU A 181 12.78 -8.47 10.10
N ASN A 182 12.71 -9.10 11.28
CA ASN A 182 12.69 -10.57 11.40
C ASN A 182 11.26 -11.15 11.55
N ASN A 183 10.25 -10.31 11.77
CA ASN A 183 8.86 -10.74 11.84
C ASN A 183 8.24 -10.58 10.44
N ILE A 184 8.46 -11.57 9.57
CA ILE A 184 8.17 -11.49 8.13
C ILE A 184 6.88 -12.23 7.81
N GLN A 185 6.01 -11.59 7.03
CA GLN A 185 4.91 -12.23 6.34
C GLN A 185 5.11 -12.08 4.82
N GLU A 186 5.51 -13.15 4.17
CA GLU A 186 5.61 -13.19 2.72
C GLU A 186 4.24 -13.18 2.05
N LEU A 187 4.10 -12.35 1.03
CA LEU A 187 2.91 -12.21 0.22
C LEU A 187 3.13 -12.81 -1.18
N ASN A 188 2.05 -13.31 -1.79
CA ASN A 188 2.03 -13.76 -3.17
C ASN A 188 0.84 -13.12 -3.89
N GLY A 189 1.01 -11.89 -4.38
CA GLY A 189 -0.04 -11.13 -5.02
C GLY A 189 -0.69 -10.09 -4.10
N ASP A 190 -1.90 -9.65 -4.45
CA ASP A 190 -2.62 -8.62 -3.71
C ASP A 190 -2.99 -9.09 -2.29
N PHE A 191 -2.97 -8.17 -1.32
CA PHE A 191 -3.24 -8.49 0.08
C PHE A 191 -4.02 -7.38 0.78
N ASP A 192 -5.19 -7.69 1.29
CA ASP A 192 -6.00 -6.81 2.14
C ASP A 192 -5.49 -6.87 3.59
N VAL A 193 -4.82 -5.79 4.03
CA VAL A 193 -4.10 -5.76 5.32
C VAL A 193 -5.03 -5.94 6.51
N PHE A 194 -6.22 -5.34 6.46
CA PHE A 194 -7.17 -5.35 7.57
C PHE A 194 -8.43 -6.19 7.31
N GLY A 195 -8.56 -6.76 6.10
CA GLY A 195 -9.67 -7.65 5.71
C GLY A 195 -11.01 -6.92 5.51
N ASP A 196 -11.00 -5.65 5.15
CA ASP A 196 -12.20 -4.84 4.94
C ASP A 196 -12.16 -3.99 3.65
N GLY A 197 -11.13 -4.20 2.83
CA GLY A 197 -10.96 -3.57 1.53
C GLY A 197 -10.46 -2.13 1.56
N THR A 198 -10.17 -1.57 2.74
CA THR A 198 -9.79 -0.15 2.86
C THR A 198 -8.29 0.10 2.71
N VAL A 199 -7.46 -0.92 2.98
CA VAL A 199 -5.99 -0.85 2.86
C VAL A 199 -5.51 -2.11 2.16
N VAL A 200 -5.22 -2.02 0.86
CA VAL A 200 -4.87 -3.17 0.03
C VAL A 200 -3.52 -2.98 -0.65
N ILE A 201 -2.59 -3.87 -0.33
CA ILE A 201 -1.33 -3.99 -1.06
C ILE A 201 -1.63 -4.64 -2.41
N LYS A 202 -1.17 -4.04 -3.50
CA LYS A 202 -1.30 -4.56 -4.87
C LYS A 202 0.07 -4.85 -5.45
N THR A 203 0.27 -6.07 -5.95
CA THR A 203 1.54 -6.47 -6.56
C THR A 203 1.70 -5.81 -7.93
N MET A 204 2.80 -5.09 -8.14
CA MET A 204 3.13 -4.36 -9.37
C MET A 204 4.63 -4.52 -9.71
N PRO A 205 5.07 -5.78 -9.98
CA PRO A 205 6.49 -6.08 -10.17
C PRO A 205 7.07 -5.46 -11.45
N GLY A 206 8.40 -5.36 -11.50
CA GLY A 206 9.15 -4.93 -12.67
C GLY A 206 10.23 -3.90 -12.36
N HIS A 207 9.93 -2.85 -11.59
CA HIS A 207 10.94 -1.95 -11.05
C HIS A 207 11.93 -2.74 -10.18
N THR A 208 11.41 -3.48 -9.22
CA THR A 208 12.07 -4.61 -8.59
C THR A 208 11.20 -5.87 -8.74
N PRO A 209 11.72 -7.08 -8.44
CA PRO A 209 10.98 -8.34 -8.64
C PRO A 209 9.68 -8.44 -7.85
N GLY A 210 9.58 -7.77 -6.71
CA GLY A 210 8.42 -7.78 -5.84
C GLY A 210 7.85 -6.40 -5.54
N HIS A 211 8.11 -5.40 -6.40
CA HIS A 211 7.54 -4.06 -6.25
C HIS A 211 6.01 -4.10 -6.09
N GLN A 212 5.50 -3.24 -5.21
CA GLN A 212 4.08 -3.16 -4.87
C GLN A 212 3.61 -1.72 -4.71
N VAL A 213 2.30 -1.50 -4.85
CA VAL A 213 1.62 -0.22 -4.62
C VAL A 213 0.58 -0.39 -3.52
N LEU A 214 0.17 0.70 -2.88
CA LEU A 214 -0.82 0.66 -1.82
C LEU A 214 -2.09 1.39 -2.25
N TYR A 215 -3.20 0.67 -2.24
CA TYR A 215 -4.55 1.25 -2.35
C TYR A 215 -5.10 1.56 -0.97
N LEU A 216 -5.67 2.76 -0.83
CA LEU A 216 -6.33 3.26 0.37
C LEU A 216 -7.72 3.75 -0.01
N ASP A 217 -8.72 3.37 0.77
CA ASP A 217 -10.05 3.96 0.69
C ASP A 217 -10.24 4.91 1.87
N LEU A 218 -9.73 6.15 1.71
CA LEU A 218 -9.72 7.16 2.76
C LEU A 218 -11.13 7.70 3.04
N ALA A 219 -11.43 7.94 4.32
CA ALA A 219 -12.75 8.41 4.74
C ALA A 219 -13.12 9.79 4.14
N GLU A 220 -12.15 10.70 4.04
CA GLU A 220 -12.38 12.07 3.56
C GLU A 220 -12.09 12.24 2.07
N ASN A 221 -11.06 11.56 1.55
CA ASN A 221 -10.55 11.77 0.20
C ASN A 221 -10.98 10.67 -0.79
N GLY A 222 -11.56 9.57 -0.29
CA GLY A 222 -11.92 8.41 -1.11
C GLY A 222 -10.69 7.61 -1.61
N PRO A 223 -10.83 6.93 -2.76
CA PRO A 223 -9.77 6.10 -3.32
C PRO A 223 -8.48 6.86 -3.55
N THR A 224 -7.38 6.36 -3.00
CA THR A 224 -6.04 6.94 -3.10
C THR A 224 -5.03 5.83 -3.34
N LEU A 225 -4.03 6.08 -4.18
CA LEU A 225 -2.97 5.11 -4.50
C LEU A 225 -1.59 5.72 -4.20
N LEU A 226 -0.77 4.98 -3.45
CA LEU A 226 0.66 5.26 -3.27
C LEU A 226 1.41 4.33 -4.21
N THR A 227 2.06 4.91 -5.22
CA THR A 227 2.57 4.17 -6.38
C THR A 227 3.94 3.54 -6.17
N GLY A 228 4.65 3.91 -5.07
CA GLY A 228 6.09 3.62 -5.03
C GLY A 228 6.75 4.08 -6.34
N ASP A 229 7.69 3.31 -6.83
CA ASP A 229 8.45 3.59 -8.04
C ASP A 229 7.86 2.99 -9.33
N LEU A 230 6.55 2.69 -9.32
CA LEU A 230 5.84 2.44 -10.58
C LEU A 230 5.85 3.70 -11.45
N TYR A 231 5.77 4.89 -10.81
CA TYR A 231 5.90 6.21 -11.43
C TYR A 231 6.68 7.15 -10.52
N HIS A 232 7.69 7.82 -11.06
CA HIS A 232 8.56 8.71 -10.30
C HIS A 232 8.14 10.18 -10.35
N PHE A 233 7.46 10.59 -11.42
CA PHE A 233 6.94 11.94 -11.62
C PHE A 233 5.83 11.96 -12.68
N TYR A 234 5.12 13.08 -12.78
CA TYR A 234 3.91 13.19 -13.58
C TYR A 234 4.15 12.85 -15.06
N GLU A 235 5.15 13.49 -15.68
CA GLU A 235 5.48 13.27 -17.09
C GLU A 235 5.96 11.83 -17.37
N ASN A 236 6.58 11.19 -16.36
CA ASN A 236 6.99 9.79 -16.44
C ASN A 236 5.77 8.86 -16.56
N ARG A 237 4.69 9.16 -15.81
CA ARG A 237 3.42 8.43 -15.95
C ARG A 237 2.78 8.67 -17.32
N GLU A 238 2.69 9.93 -17.80
CA GLU A 238 2.10 10.24 -19.11
C GLU A 238 2.83 9.58 -20.28
N ASN A 239 4.14 9.59 -20.23
CA ASN A 239 5.02 9.03 -21.27
C ASN A 239 5.25 7.52 -21.09
N ARG A 240 4.72 6.90 -20.02
CA ARG A 240 5.02 5.49 -19.64
C ARG A 240 6.53 5.24 -19.56
N GLY A 241 7.25 6.21 -18.99
CA GLY A 241 8.69 6.13 -18.83
C GLY A 241 9.09 5.02 -17.86
N VAL A 242 9.99 4.15 -18.28
CA VAL A 242 10.54 3.09 -17.43
C VAL A 242 12.02 3.41 -17.21
N PRO A 243 12.49 3.50 -15.96
CA PRO A 243 13.91 3.71 -15.69
C PRO A 243 14.80 2.64 -16.33
N SER A 244 15.96 3.07 -16.78
CA SER A 244 16.97 2.18 -17.42
C SER A 244 17.55 1.15 -16.45
N PHE A 245 17.42 1.40 -15.14
CA PHE A 245 17.87 0.53 -14.06
C PHE A 245 16.77 -0.39 -13.48
N ASN A 246 15.56 -0.42 -14.08
CA ASN A 246 14.52 -1.36 -13.68
C ASN A 246 14.95 -2.81 -13.93
N THR A 247 14.52 -3.70 -13.05
CA THR A 247 14.84 -5.14 -13.16
C THR A 247 14.24 -5.76 -14.44
N ASP A 248 13.00 -5.39 -14.78
CA ASP A 248 12.31 -5.88 -15.97
C ASP A 248 11.40 -4.80 -16.57
N VAL A 249 11.79 -4.25 -17.71
CA VAL A 249 11.06 -3.20 -18.43
C VAL A 249 9.68 -3.69 -18.88
N ASN A 250 9.59 -4.91 -19.43
CA ASN A 250 8.33 -5.43 -19.95
C ASN A 250 7.34 -5.72 -18.81
N GLN A 251 7.82 -6.24 -17.71
CA GLN A 251 7.00 -6.48 -16.52
C GLN A 251 6.52 -5.16 -15.90
N THR A 252 7.38 -4.12 -15.86
CA THR A 252 6.98 -2.78 -15.42
C THR A 252 5.86 -2.22 -16.28
N LEU A 253 5.98 -2.31 -17.61
CA LEU A 253 4.94 -1.85 -18.53
C LEU A 253 3.62 -2.62 -18.35
N ALA A 254 3.68 -3.92 -18.11
CA ALA A 254 2.49 -4.72 -17.79
C ALA A 254 1.86 -4.31 -16.46
N SER A 255 2.67 -4.02 -15.44
CA SER A 255 2.21 -3.49 -14.15
C SER A 255 1.55 -2.11 -14.31
N MET A 256 2.10 -1.23 -15.14
CA MET A 256 1.46 0.05 -15.48
C MET A 256 0.08 -0.14 -16.14
N ASP A 257 -0.07 -1.13 -17.04
CA ASP A 257 -1.37 -1.43 -17.66
C ASP A 257 -2.41 -1.90 -16.64
N VAL A 258 -2.01 -2.76 -15.71
CA VAL A 258 -2.86 -3.22 -14.60
C VAL A 258 -3.25 -2.05 -13.67
N PHE A 259 -2.28 -1.19 -13.34
CA PHE A 259 -2.52 0.00 -12.52
C PHE A 259 -3.52 0.96 -13.17
N GLU A 260 -3.32 1.31 -14.44
CA GLU A 260 -4.21 2.25 -15.15
C GLU A 260 -5.61 1.66 -15.38
N ALA A 261 -5.74 0.34 -15.55
CA ALA A 261 -7.05 -0.32 -15.58
C ALA A 261 -7.74 -0.19 -14.22
N PHE A 262 -7.03 -0.46 -13.13
CA PHE A 262 -7.57 -0.34 -11.77
C PHE A 262 -8.02 1.10 -11.44
N VAL A 263 -7.23 2.11 -11.81
CA VAL A 263 -7.58 3.54 -11.61
C VAL A 263 -8.85 3.94 -12.36
N LYS A 264 -9.13 3.33 -13.53
CA LYS A 264 -10.36 3.62 -14.31
C LYS A 264 -11.61 3.00 -13.70
N GLU A 265 -11.46 1.95 -12.92
CA GLU A 265 -12.58 1.19 -12.33
C GLU A 265 -12.98 1.70 -10.94
N ASN A 266 -12.09 2.45 -10.29
CA ASN A 266 -12.26 2.95 -8.91
C ASN A 266 -12.10 4.49 -8.83
#